data_262f32048f43740725634e0955fa56ab
#
_entry.id   262f32048f43740725634e0955fa56ab
#
_cell.length_a   1.000
_cell.length_b   1.000
_cell.length_c   1.000
_cell.angle_alpha   90.00
_cell.angle_beta   90.00
_cell.angle_gamma   90.00
#
_symmetry.space_group_name_H-M   'P 1'
#
loop_
_entity.id
_entity.type
_entity.pdbx_description
1 polymer ?
#
loop_
_entity_poly.entity_id
_entity_poly.type
_entity_poly.pdbx_seq_one_letter_code
_entity_poly.pdbx_strand_id
1 'polypeptide(L)'
;MNRLKEKYLKEVVPSLQEKYNYKSIMEVPKLEKIVINMGVGDATQNSKLLEAAVNDLTKIAGQKPVVTKAKKSIAGFKVRQGQSIGCKATLRGDNMYNFMDKLITIALPGVRDFRGVSPKSFDGRGNYTMGIKEQLIFQEINYDDVVKVRGMDIIFVTTAKSNEEAYDLLNGLGIPFRK
;
A
#
# COMPACT_ATOMS: atom_id res chain seq x y z
N MET A 1 -8.07 -20.31 3.43
CA MET A 1 -6.76 -19.65 3.23
C MET A 1 -6.87 -18.68 2.06
N ASN A 2 -6.23 -17.52 2.16
CA ASN A 2 -6.24 -16.52 1.10
C ASN A 2 -5.51 -17.03 -0.16
N ARG A 3 -6.04 -16.73 -1.34
CA ARG A 3 -5.48 -17.15 -2.63
C ARG A 3 -4.02 -16.70 -2.82
N LEU A 4 -3.69 -15.46 -2.47
CA LEU A 4 -2.31 -14.96 -2.59
C LEU A 4 -1.36 -15.58 -1.59
N LYS A 5 -1.82 -15.84 -0.37
CA LYS A 5 -1.02 -16.55 0.63
C LYS A 5 -0.69 -17.95 0.17
N GLU A 6 -1.67 -18.63 -0.40
CA GLU A 6 -1.48 -19.96 -0.98
C GLU A 6 -0.49 -19.92 -2.14
N LYS A 7 -0.64 -18.95 -3.05
CA LYS A 7 0.30 -18.74 -4.15
C LYS A 7 1.72 -18.51 -3.65
N TYR A 8 1.87 -17.70 -2.60
CA TYR A 8 3.17 -17.45 -1.98
C TYR A 8 3.81 -18.76 -1.51
N LEU A 9 3.07 -19.56 -0.75
CA LEU A 9 3.60 -20.81 -0.17
C LEU A 9 3.92 -21.87 -1.24
N LYS A 10 3.11 -21.97 -2.29
CA LYS A 10 3.24 -23.02 -3.30
C LYS A 10 4.15 -22.68 -4.48
N GLU A 11 4.19 -21.41 -4.88
CA GLU A 11 4.90 -20.98 -6.08
C GLU A 11 6.08 -20.05 -5.79
N VAL A 12 5.88 -19.04 -4.96
CA VAL A 12 6.88 -18.00 -4.73
C VAL A 12 8.04 -18.50 -3.87
N VAL A 13 7.74 -19.20 -2.77
CA VAL A 13 8.75 -19.72 -1.87
C VAL A 13 9.68 -20.70 -2.59
N PRO A 14 9.17 -21.72 -3.32
CA PRO A 14 10.07 -22.63 -4.06
C PRO A 14 10.92 -21.91 -5.11
N SER A 15 10.34 -20.95 -5.84
CA SER A 15 11.03 -20.18 -6.86
C SER A 15 12.19 -19.36 -6.29
N LEU A 16 11.97 -18.67 -5.18
CA LEU A 16 13.02 -17.89 -4.52
C LEU A 16 14.08 -18.77 -3.90
N GLN A 17 13.69 -19.89 -3.30
CA GLN A 17 14.61 -20.86 -2.74
C GLN A 17 15.57 -21.38 -3.82
N GLU A 18 15.06 -21.70 -5.00
CA GLU A 18 15.87 -22.17 -6.11
C GLU A 18 16.82 -21.09 -6.64
N LYS A 19 16.32 -19.85 -6.79
CA LYS A 19 17.12 -18.76 -7.34
C LYS A 19 18.24 -18.30 -6.41
N TYR A 20 17.97 -18.18 -5.10
CA TYR A 20 18.91 -17.62 -4.13
C TYR A 20 19.59 -18.65 -3.23
N ASN A 21 19.19 -19.93 -3.31
CA ASN A 21 19.77 -21.03 -2.55
C ASN A 21 19.85 -20.77 -1.03
N TYR A 22 18.72 -20.33 -0.44
CA TYR A 22 18.64 -20.08 1.00
C TYR A 22 18.88 -21.37 1.79
N LYS A 23 19.60 -21.26 2.91
CA LYS A 23 19.90 -22.39 3.78
C LYS A 23 18.67 -22.91 4.51
N SER A 24 17.73 -22.05 4.81
CA SER A 24 16.48 -22.38 5.51
C SER A 24 15.31 -21.74 4.80
N ILE A 25 14.16 -22.39 4.83
CA ILE A 25 12.92 -21.83 4.33
C ILE A 25 12.53 -20.53 5.07
N MET A 26 13.01 -20.37 6.30
CA MET A 26 12.78 -19.16 7.10
C MET A 26 13.54 -17.93 6.60
N GLU A 27 14.55 -18.13 5.75
CA GLU A 27 15.32 -17.04 5.13
C GLU A 27 14.63 -16.45 3.90
N VAL A 28 13.66 -17.18 3.33
CA VAL A 28 12.94 -16.73 2.14
C VAL A 28 12.19 -15.43 2.46
N PRO A 29 12.35 -14.38 1.63
CA PRO A 29 11.63 -13.12 1.84
C PRO A 29 10.13 -13.33 1.89
N LYS A 30 9.48 -12.60 2.78
CA LYS A 30 8.02 -12.62 2.90
C LYS A 30 7.49 -11.20 3.06
N LEU A 31 6.25 -11.01 2.68
CA LEU A 31 5.55 -9.75 2.90
C LEU A 31 5.19 -9.66 4.39
N GLU A 32 5.68 -8.62 5.06
CA GLU A 32 5.47 -8.41 6.49
C GLU A 32 4.19 -7.62 6.77
N LYS A 33 4.03 -6.50 6.07
CA LYS A 33 2.86 -5.63 6.20
C LYS A 33 2.69 -4.75 4.98
N ILE A 34 1.48 -4.21 4.81
CA ILE A 34 1.19 -3.17 3.83
C ILE A 34 0.68 -1.96 4.60
N VAL A 35 1.29 -0.81 4.38
CA VAL A 35 0.87 0.46 4.98
C VAL A 35 0.25 1.31 3.89
N ILE A 36 -0.97 1.77 4.12
CA ILE A 36 -1.66 2.70 3.22
C ILE A 36 -1.70 4.04 3.92
N ASN A 37 -1.11 5.06 3.32
CA ASN A 37 -1.08 6.41 3.87
C ASN A 37 -1.81 7.37 2.96
N MET A 38 -2.66 8.20 3.54
CA MET A 38 -3.40 9.23 2.83
C MET A 38 -3.15 10.57 3.52
N GLY A 39 -2.46 11.48 2.82
CA GLY A 39 -2.20 12.83 3.32
C GLY A 39 -3.40 13.73 3.05
N VAL A 40 -3.87 14.44 4.07
CA VAL A 40 -5.02 15.35 3.99
C VAL A 40 -4.59 16.73 4.52
N GLY A 41 -3.76 17.41 3.71
CA GLY A 41 -3.29 18.76 4.08
C GLY A 41 -4.41 19.77 4.25
N ASP A 42 -5.49 19.63 3.49
CA ASP A 42 -6.68 20.50 3.57
C ASP A 42 -7.42 20.37 4.90
N ALA A 43 -7.17 19.32 5.68
CA ALA A 43 -7.81 19.14 6.99
C ALA A 43 -7.48 20.26 7.97
N THR A 44 -6.39 21.00 7.72
CA THR A 44 -6.04 22.17 8.52
C THR A 44 -7.08 23.28 8.42
N GLN A 45 -7.81 23.34 7.30
CA GLN A 45 -8.85 24.33 7.04
C GLN A 45 -10.25 23.77 7.24
N ASN A 46 -10.44 22.46 7.03
CA ASN A 46 -11.75 21.83 7.13
C ASN A 46 -11.62 20.38 7.62
N SER A 47 -12.00 20.15 8.88
CA SER A 47 -11.92 18.83 9.52
C SER A 47 -12.83 17.78 8.86
N LYS A 48 -13.90 18.20 8.18
CA LYS A 48 -14.79 17.27 7.47
C LYS A 48 -14.10 16.56 6.32
N LEU A 49 -13.08 17.17 5.72
CA LEU A 49 -12.28 16.54 4.66
C LEU A 49 -11.49 15.37 5.20
N LEU A 50 -11.00 15.47 6.43
CA LEU A 50 -10.30 14.34 7.08
C LEU A 50 -11.25 13.19 7.38
N GLU A 51 -12.46 13.49 7.88
CA GLU A 51 -13.47 12.46 8.14
C GLU A 51 -13.83 11.71 6.85
N ALA A 52 -13.97 12.42 5.74
CA ALA A 52 -14.24 11.81 4.43
C ALA A 52 -13.09 10.91 4.00
N ALA A 53 -11.84 11.34 4.20
CA ALA A 53 -10.67 10.54 3.87
C ALA A 53 -10.58 9.28 4.74
N VAL A 54 -10.87 9.40 6.04
CA VAL A 54 -10.91 8.26 6.97
C VAL A 54 -11.98 7.25 6.53
N ASN A 55 -13.16 7.71 6.15
CA ASN A 55 -14.22 6.84 5.67
C ASN A 55 -13.83 6.10 4.38
N ASP A 56 -13.23 6.80 3.43
CA ASP A 56 -12.76 6.20 2.17
C ASP A 56 -11.70 5.15 2.44
N LEU A 57 -10.71 5.46 3.28
CA LEU A 57 -9.64 4.53 3.61
C LEU A 57 -10.15 3.32 4.39
N THR A 58 -11.16 3.51 5.25
CA THR A 58 -11.81 2.41 5.96
C THR A 58 -12.42 1.40 4.98
N LYS A 59 -13.10 1.90 3.94
CA LYS A 59 -13.68 1.06 2.90
C LYS A 59 -12.62 0.33 2.09
N ILE A 60 -11.55 1.01 1.74
CA ILE A 60 -10.46 0.45 0.93
C ILE A 60 -9.68 -0.60 1.70
N ALA A 61 -9.28 -0.29 2.93
CA ALA A 61 -8.44 -1.16 3.75
C ALA A 61 -9.21 -2.29 4.44
N GLY A 62 -10.50 -2.11 4.64
CA GLY A 62 -11.30 -3.08 5.39
C GLY A 62 -11.13 -2.99 6.90
N GLN A 63 -10.40 -1.99 7.38
CA GLN A 63 -10.21 -1.73 8.82
C GLN A 63 -10.11 -0.23 9.06
N LYS A 64 -10.39 0.18 10.30
CA LYS A 64 -10.34 1.60 10.66
C LYS A 64 -8.91 2.13 10.68
N PRO A 65 -8.59 3.19 9.91
CA PRO A 65 -7.25 3.78 9.92
C PRO A 65 -7.00 4.62 11.17
N VAL A 66 -5.72 4.87 11.43
CA VAL A 66 -5.27 5.77 12.50
C VAL A 66 -5.10 7.15 11.90
N VAL A 67 -5.61 8.17 12.60
CA VAL A 67 -5.41 9.57 12.21
C VAL A 67 -3.99 9.99 12.57
N THR A 68 -3.28 10.58 11.60
CA THR A 68 -1.91 11.06 11.81
C THR A 68 -1.92 12.56 12.13
N LYS A 69 -1.07 12.95 13.06
CA LYS A 69 -1.01 14.33 13.56
C LYS A 69 0.34 14.97 13.25
N ALA A 70 0.34 16.28 13.06
CA ALA A 70 1.57 17.03 12.81
C ALA A 70 2.48 17.00 14.04
N LYS A 71 3.76 16.71 13.82
CA LYS A 71 4.79 16.67 14.87
C LYS A 71 5.32 18.06 15.21
N LYS A 72 5.30 18.96 14.25
CA LYS A 72 5.82 20.32 14.37
C LYS A 72 4.87 21.33 13.73
N SER A 73 4.87 22.55 14.28
CA SER A 73 4.15 23.66 13.67
C SER A 73 4.97 24.25 12.52
N ILE A 74 4.33 24.38 11.35
CA ILE A 74 4.96 24.95 10.15
C ILE A 74 4.05 26.04 9.60
N ALA A 75 4.46 27.30 9.78
CA ALA A 75 3.66 28.47 9.40
C ALA A 75 3.39 28.55 7.89
N GLY A 76 4.36 28.16 7.06
CA GLY A 76 4.21 28.17 5.61
C GLY A 76 3.10 27.25 5.09
N PHE A 77 2.78 26.18 5.83
CA PHE A 77 1.71 25.25 5.50
C PHE A 77 0.45 25.46 6.38
N LYS A 78 0.44 26.48 7.24
CA LYS A 78 -0.65 26.77 8.19
C LYS A 78 -0.95 25.58 9.09
N VAL A 79 0.08 24.83 9.50
CA VAL A 79 -0.03 23.63 10.32
C VAL A 79 0.47 23.91 11.73
N ARG A 80 -0.31 23.49 12.74
CA ARG A 80 0.07 23.56 14.16
C ARG A 80 0.37 22.17 14.69
N GLN A 81 1.29 22.07 15.63
CA GLN A 81 1.61 20.81 16.29
C GLN A 81 0.37 20.16 16.87
N GLY A 82 0.21 18.86 16.66
CA GLY A 82 -0.95 18.09 17.14
C GLY A 82 -2.18 18.16 16.23
N GLN A 83 -2.14 18.96 15.18
CA GLN A 83 -3.25 19.06 14.22
C GLN A 83 -3.31 17.81 13.34
N SER A 84 -4.53 17.29 13.10
CA SER A 84 -4.75 16.12 12.27
C SER A 84 -4.51 16.45 10.79
N ILE A 85 -3.59 15.74 10.13
CA ILE A 85 -3.17 16.05 8.75
C ILE A 85 -3.27 14.86 7.80
N GLY A 86 -3.68 13.71 8.27
CA GLY A 86 -3.80 12.54 7.40
C GLY A 86 -4.30 11.33 8.16
N CYS A 87 -4.28 10.19 7.47
CA CYS A 87 -4.65 8.91 8.08
C CYS A 87 -3.82 7.79 7.42
N LYS A 88 -3.64 6.71 8.17
CA LYS A 88 -2.92 5.53 7.68
C LYS A 88 -3.53 4.26 8.21
N ALA A 89 -3.44 3.19 7.44
CA ALA A 89 -3.84 1.86 7.86
C ALA A 89 -2.66 0.90 7.66
N THR A 90 -2.40 0.07 8.66
CA THR A 90 -1.37 -0.98 8.59
C THR A 90 -2.06 -2.32 8.52
N LEU A 91 -1.86 -3.04 7.40
CA LEU A 91 -2.49 -4.33 7.14
C LEU A 91 -1.48 -5.45 7.33
N ARG A 92 -1.89 -6.48 8.08
CA ARG A 92 -1.08 -7.68 8.33
C ARG A 92 -1.93 -8.94 8.18
N GLY A 93 -1.27 -10.07 7.96
CA GLY A 93 -1.95 -11.36 7.87
C GLY A 93 -2.93 -11.46 6.70
N ASP A 94 -4.10 -11.99 6.96
CA ASP A 94 -5.10 -12.21 5.92
C ASP A 94 -5.63 -10.90 5.31
N ASN A 95 -5.77 -9.85 6.12
CA ASN A 95 -6.19 -8.53 5.62
C ASN A 95 -5.20 -7.96 4.61
N MET A 96 -3.92 -8.16 4.85
CA MET A 96 -2.85 -7.74 3.96
C MET A 96 -2.95 -8.45 2.61
N TYR A 97 -3.09 -9.77 2.61
CA TYR A 97 -3.21 -10.54 1.37
C TYR A 97 -4.52 -10.25 0.63
N ASN A 98 -5.62 -10.08 1.35
CA ASN A 98 -6.91 -9.71 0.76
C ASN A 98 -6.82 -8.36 0.04
N PHE A 99 -6.20 -7.38 0.68
CA PHE A 99 -6.00 -6.06 0.07
C PHE A 99 -5.09 -6.14 -1.16
N MET A 100 -3.99 -6.86 -1.06
CA MET A 100 -3.04 -7.01 -2.16
C MET A 100 -3.68 -7.70 -3.36
N ASP A 101 -4.46 -8.76 -3.13
CA ASP A 101 -5.17 -9.46 -4.20
C ASP A 101 -6.15 -8.53 -4.90
N LYS A 102 -6.93 -7.78 -4.14
CA LYS A 102 -7.87 -6.80 -4.67
C LYS A 102 -7.16 -5.70 -5.48
N LEU A 103 -6.04 -5.21 -4.96
CA LEU A 103 -5.25 -4.18 -5.64
C LEU A 103 -4.75 -4.68 -7.00
N ILE A 104 -4.19 -5.87 -7.05
CA ILE A 104 -3.61 -6.46 -8.26
C ILE A 104 -4.69 -6.81 -9.30
N THR A 105 -5.79 -7.41 -8.87
CA THR A 105 -6.79 -7.97 -9.79
C THR A 105 -7.85 -6.98 -10.22
N ILE A 106 -8.19 -6.01 -9.39
CA ILE A 106 -9.33 -5.10 -9.62
C ILE A 106 -8.87 -3.64 -9.73
N ALA A 107 -8.14 -3.14 -8.74
CA ALA A 107 -7.82 -1.72 -8.64
C ALA A 107 -6.80 -1.27 -9.70
N LEU A 108 -5.66 -1.93 -9.81
CA LEU A 108 -4.62 -1.54 -10.77
C LEU A 108 -5.08 -1.64 -12.23
N PRO A 109 -5.79 -2.70 -12.67
CA PRO A 109 -6.32 -2.74 -14.03
C PRO A 109 -7.31 -1.63 -14.33
N GLY A 110 -7.94 -1.04 -13.32
CA GLY A 110 -8.86 0.09 -13.45
C GLY A 110 -8.19 1.45 -13.57
N VAL A 111 -6.87 1.53 -13.39
CA VAL A 111 -6.13 2.77 -13.55
C VAL A 111 -6.06 3.17 -15.03
N ARG A 112 -6.40 4.42 -15.31
CA ARG A 112 -6.39 4.96 -16.67
C ARG A 112 -4.97 4.95 -17.24
N ASP A 113 -4.82 4.42 -18.46
CA ASP A 113 -3.53 4.31 -19.17
C ASP A 113 -2.46 3.54 -18.37
N PHE A 114 -2.90 2.51 -17.65
CA PHE A 114 -2.00 1.72 -16.82
C PHE A 114 -1.01 0.90 -17.67
N ARG A 115 0.28 1.11 -17.43
CA ARG A 115 1.37 0.42 -18.14
C ARG A 115 2.30 -0.37 -17.22
N GLY A 116 1.89 -0.58 -15.99
CA GLY A 116 2.69 -1.21 -14.96
C GLY A 116 3.18 -0.20 -13.93
N VAL A 117 3.67 -0.70 -12.80
CA VAL A 117 4.21 0.14 -11.74
C VAL A 117 5.73 0.26 -11.86
N SER A 118 6.29 1.33 -11.33
CA SER A 118 7.73 1.60 -11.44
C SER A 118 8.55 0.51 -10.72
N PRO A 119 9.55 -0.08 -11.38
CA PRO A 119 10.45 -1.02 -10.72
C PRO A 119 11.56 -0.34 -9.91
N LYS A 120 11.57 1.00 -9.87
CA LYS A 120 12.63 1.79 -9.23
C LYS A 120 12.25 2.34 -7.85
N SER A 121 11.04 2.08 -7.36
CA SER A 121 10.54 2.68 -6.12
C SER A 121 10.86 1.84 -4.87
N PHE A 122 12.01 1.20 -4.84
CA PHE A 122 12.53 0.47 -3.68
C PHE A 122 13.44 1.37 -2.84
N ASP A 123 13.42 1.17 -1.51
CA ASP A 123 14.17 2.00 -0.57
C ASP A 123 15.63 1.56 -0.31
N GLY A 124 16.09 0.51 -0.96
CA GLY A 124 17.41 -0.09 -0.71
C GLY A 124 17.41 -1.16 0.37
N ARG A 125 16.31 -1.32 1.10
CA ARG A 125 16.17 -2.29 2.20
C ARG A 125 15.07 -3.33 1.96
N GLY A 126 14.63 -3.46 0.71
CA GLY A 126 13.60 -4.43 0.36
C GLY A 126 12.17 -3.95 0.54
N ASN A 127 11.94 -2.67 0.75
CA ASN A 127 10.58 -2.11 0.83
C ASN A 127 10.24 -1.38 -0.47
N TYR A 128 8.97 -1.44 -0.85
CA TYR A 128 8.48 -0.86 -2.09
C TYR A 128 7.33 0.10 -1.82
N THR A 129 7.35 1.27 -2.48
CA THR A 129 6.28 2.27 -2.36
C THR A 129 5.62 2.51 -3.70
N MET A 130 4.30 2.47 -3.72
CA MET A 130 3.48 2.72 -4.89
C MET A 130 2.57 3.92 -4.64
N GLY A 131 2.56 4.90 -5.53
CA GLY A 131 1.65 6.04 -5.45
C GLY A 131 0.40 5.79 -6.29
N ILE A 132 -0.77 6.01 -5.69
CA ILE A 132 -2.05 5.96 -6.37
C ILE A 132 -2.60 7.38 -6.41
N LYS A 133 -2.99 7.86 -7.59
CA LYS A 133 -3.45 9.24 -7.77
C LYS A 133 -4.89 9.47 -7.34
N GLU A 134 -5.72 8.45 -7.46
CA GLU A 134 -7.16 8.56 -7.20
C GLU A 134 -7.69 7.35 -6.45
N GLN A 135 -8.44 7.57 -5.37
CA GLN A 135 -9.08 6.50 -4.62
C GLN A 135 -10.22 5.82 -5.40
N LEU A 136 -10.64 6.42 -6.51
CA LEU A 136 -11.75 5.93 -7.34
C LEU A 136 -11.47 4.61 -8.05
N ILE A 137 -10.20 4.19 -8.11
CA ILE A 137 -9.84 2.89 -8.71
C ILE A 137 -10.32 1.69 -7.89
N PHE A 138 -10.64 1.91 -6.61
CA PHE A 138 -11.15 0.84 -5.74
C PHE A 138 -12.66 0.72 -5.88
N GLN A 139 -13.15 -0.52 -6.04
CA GLN A 139 -14.58 -0.79 -6.21
C GLN A 139 -15.43 -0.35 -5.03
N GLU A 140 -14.86 -0.37 -3.83
CA GLU A 140 -15.55 0.00 -2.59
C GLU A 140 -15.90 1.48 -2.53
N ILE A 141 -15.25 2.30 -3.35
CA ILE A 141 -15.47 3.74 -3.39
C ILE A 141 -16.49 4.06 -4.48
N ASN A 142 -17.61 4.66 -4.06
CA ASN A 142 -18.63 5.14 -4.98
C ASN A 142 -18.33 6.59 -5.35
N TYR A 143 -18.29 6.88 -6.64
CA TYR A 143 -18.02 8.23 -7.15
C TYR A 143 -18.94 9.29 -6.51
N ASP A 144 -20.21 8.96 -6.33
CA ASP A 144 -21.20 9.89 -5.78
C ASP A 144 -20.95 10.24 -4.30
N ASP A 145 -20.25 9.38 -3.56
CA ASP A 145 -19.94 9.58 -2.14
C ASP A 145 -18.59 10.27 -1.93
N VAL A 146 -17.83 10.51 -3.00
CA VAL A 146 -16.50 11.13 -2.89
C VAL A 146 -16.62 12.64 -2.73
N VAL A 147 -16.11 13.14 -1.61
CA VAL A 147 -16.07 14.58 -1.33
C VAL A 147 -14.97 15.26 -2.13
N LYS A 148 -13.82 14.61 -2.23
CA LYS A 148 -12.67 15.11 -2.98
C LYS A 148 -11.81 13.94 -3.47
N VAL A 149 -11.37 14.01 -4.71
CA VAL A 149 -10.44 13.02 -5.26
C VAL A 149 -9.09 13.15 -4.54
N ARG A 150 -8.59 12.03 -4.01
CA ARG A 150 -7.34 12.00 -3.25
C ARG A 150 -6.46 10.85 -3.70
N GLY A 151 -5.16 11.10 -3.67
CA GLY A 151 -4.17 10.06 -3.85
C GLY A 151 -3.80 9.41 -2.52
N MET A 152 -3.04 8.33 -2.62
CA MET A 152 -2.52 7.61 -1.46
C MET A 152 -1.21 6.94 -1.80
N ASP A 153 -0.41 6.66 -0.79
CA ASP A 153 0.79 5.86 -0.92
C ASP A 153 0.55 4.49 -0.31
N ILE A 154 0.93 3.46 -1.06
CA ILE A 154 0.85 2.08 -0.61
C ILE A 154 2.27 1.55 -0.46
N ILE A 155 2.65 1.20 0.76
CA ILE A 155 4.00 0.77 1.09
C ILE A 155 3.98 -0.72 1.42
N PHE A 156 4.77 -1.50 0.66
CA PHE A 156 4.93 -2.93 0.89
C PHE A 156 6.21 -3.15 1.69
N VAL A 157 6.07 -3.55 2.94
CA VAL A 157 7.19 -3.84 3.83
C VAL A 157 7.47 -5.34 3.79
N THR A 158 8.68 -5.71 3.39
CA THR A 158 9.08 -7.11 3.27
C THR A 158 10.25 -7.43 4.19
N THR A 159 10.56 -8.71 4.35
CA THR A 159 11.74 -9.16 5.08
C THR A 159 12.96 -9.32 4.19
N ALA A 160 12.86 -8.95 2.90
CA ALA A 160 13.97 -9.03 1.96
C ALA A 160 15.13 -8.12 2.40
N LYS A 161 16.35 -8.60 2.16
CA LYS A 161 17.57 -7.86 2.52
C LYS A 161 18.05 -6.93 1.42
N SER A 162 17.58 -7.15 0.19
CA SER A 162 17.97 -6.35 -0.97
C SER A 162 16.76 -6.02 -1.84
N ASN A 163 16.92 -5.01 -2.69
CA ASN A 163 15.88 -4.62 -3.63
C ASN A 163 15.58 -5.72 -4.65
N GLU A 164 16.60 -6.46 -5.07
CA GLU A 164 16.44 -7.56 -6.03
C GLU A 164 15.55 -8.68 -5.47
N GLU A 165 15.80 -9.09 -4.23
CA GLU A 165 14.99 -10.10 -3.56
C GLU A 165 13.55 -9.63 -3.39
N ALA A 166 13.36 -8.36 -3.00
CA ALA A 166 12.04 -7.77 -2.84
C ALA A 166 11.30 -7.70 -4.18
N TYR A 167 12.00 -7.31 -5.24
CA TYR A 167 11.42 -7.26 -6.58
C TYR A 167 10.93 -8.65 -7.01
N ASP A 168 11.75 -9.68 -6.82
CA ASP A 168 11.37 -11.05 -7.20
C ASP A 168 10.18 -11.54 -6.36
N LEU A 169 10.15 -11.21 -5.07
CA LEU A 169 9.03 -11.55 -4.20
C LEU A 169 7.72 -10.91 -4.69
N LEU A 170 7.73 -9.60 -4.90
CA LEU A 170 6.54 -8.86 -5.30
C LEU A 170 6.10 -9.22 -6.71
N ASN A 171 7.03 -9.40 -7.63
CA ASN A 171 6.73 -9.85 -8.99
C ASN A 171 6.10 -11.24 -9.00
N GLY A 172 6.62 -12.16 -8.18
CA GLY A 172 6.07 -13.51 -8.02
C GLY A 172 4.66 -13.50 -7.44
N LEU A 173 4.35 -12.55 -6.57
CA LEU A 173 3.00 -12.38 -6.03
C LEU A 173 2.02 -11.76 -7.04
N GLY A 174 2.51 -11.19 -8.12
CA GLY A 174 1.66 -10.69 -9.20
C GLY A 174 1.64 -9.19 -9.40
N ILE A 175 2.50 -8.44 -8.73
CA ILE A 175 2.58 -6.98 -8.97
C ILE A 175 3.07 -6.73 -10.39
N PRO A 176 2.31 -5.98 -11.21
CA PRO A 176 2.64 -5.77 -12.61
C PRO A 176 3.67 -4.65 -12.77
N PHE A 177 4.94 -4.99 -12.61
CA PHE A 177 6.01 -4.02 -12.82
C PHE A 177 6.15 -3.65 -14.29
N ARG A 178 6.50 -2.39 -14.54
CA ARG A 178 6.77 -1.88 -15.87
C ARG A 178 8.06 -2.52 -16.40
N LYS A 179 8.04 -2.95 -17.65
CA LYS A 179 9.22 -3.50 -18.31
C LYS A 179 10.14 -2.41 -18.87
#